data_7d57bd383695e2162e471e7981037ab0
#
_entry.id   7d57bd383695e2162e471e7981037ab0
#
_cell.length_a   1.000
_cell.length_b   1.000
_cell.length_c   1.000
_cell.angle_alpha   90.00
_cell.angle_beta   90.00
_cell.angle_gamma   90.00
#
_symmetry.space_group_name_H-M   'P 1'
#
loop_
_entity.id
_entity.type
_entity.pdbx_description
1 polymer ?
#
loop_
_entity_poly.entity_id
_entity_poly.type
_entity_poly.pdbx_seq_one_letter_code
_entity_poly.pdbx_strand_id
1 'polypeptide(L)'
;MKYQEFRDRFFKFGCVSIELIASFYSVFDRHNLKRWTDSGYLIKLKRGLYAFSDWRQTAGMGEAMASRIYAPSYLSCEWVLARAGLIPESVVQFTSVTTLKTAKFSNVFGDYSYRTIKPQVFWGYESRPLASGLQGQVATPAKALLDLLYLNSFYNTAEEMEEIRLDREVLSETIQGQELSDLAPYYECQALVDRVALLRKVYGI
;
A
#
# COMPACT_ATOMS: atom_id res chain seq x y z
N MET A 1 18.92 -5.59 28.10
CA MET A 1 18.56 -4.26 27.56
C MET A 1 17.30 -3.76 28.24
N LYS A 2 17.28 -2.51 28.67
CA LYS A 2 16.07 -1.84 29.19
C LYS A 2 15.18 -1.35 28.05
N TYR A 3 13.85 -1.27 28.29
CA TYR A 3 12.91 -0.80 27.26
C TYR A 3 13.23 0.62 26.76
N GLN A 4 13.62 1.54 27.66
CA GLN A 4 13.95 2.91 27.29
C GLN A 4 15.10 2.99 26.28
N GLU A 5 16.18 2.23 26.48
CA GLU A 5 17.32 2.17 25.56
C GLU A 5 16.90 1.63 24.17
N PHE A 6 16.02 0.63 24.17
CA PHE A 6 15.45 0.07 22.95
C PHE A 6 14.58 1.11 22.22
N ARG A 7 13.70 1.80 22.95
CA ARG A 7 12.82 2.83 22.40
C ARG A 7 13.63 3.99 21.82
N ASP A 8 14.59 4.54 22.55
CA ASP A 8 15.41 5.69 22.12
C ASP A 8 16.16 5.39 20.81
N ARG A 9 16.57 4.13 20.61
CA ARG A 9 17.27 3.70 19.40
C ARG A 9 16.34 3.50 18.21
N PHE A 10 15.19 2.87 18.42
CA PHE A 10 14.35 2.36 17.32
C PHE A 10 13.08 3.17 17.05
N PHE A 11 12.66 4.04 17.94
CA PHE A 11 11.40 4.77 17.84
C PHE A 11 11.23 5.51 16.50
N LYS A 12 12.29 6.15 16.02
CA LYS A 12 12.31 6.91 14.77
C LYS A 12 11.98 6.09 13.51
N PHE A 13 12.08 4.77 13.57
CA PHE A 13 11.77 3.91 12.43
C PHE A 13 10.26 3.60 12.32
N GLY A 14 9.45 3.96 13.32
CA GLY A 14 8.01 3.70 13.37
C GLY A 14 7.68 2.25 13.73
N CYS A 15 8.38 1.30 13.14
CA CYS A 15 8.32 -0.13 13.50
C CYS A 15 9.71 -0.77 13.49
N VAL A 16 9.82 -1.91 14.11
CA VAL A 16 11.10 -2.63 14.25
C VAL A 16 10.92 -4.11 13.93
N SER A 17 11.75 -4.62 13.03
CA SER A 17 11.83 -6.05 12.73
C SER A 17 12.94 -6.73 13.53
N ILE A 18 12.87 -8.06 13.64
CA ILE A 18 13.93 -8.86 14.27
C ILE A 18 15.27 -8.69 13.52
N GLU A 19 15.20 -8.57 12.20
CA GLU A 19 16.37 -8.34 11.33
C GLU A 19 17.00 -6.97 11.60
N LEU A 20 16.17 -5.93 11.75
CA LEU A 20 16.65 -4.60 12.12
C LEU A 20 17.30 -4.60 13.50
N ILE A 21 16.72 -5.30 14.49
CA ILE A 21 17.34 -5.44 15.82
C ILE A 21 18.69 -6.13 15.68
N ALA A 22 18.77 -7.23 14.93
CA ALA A 22 20.00 -8.00 14.75
C ALA A 22 21.11 -7.19 14.05
N SER A 23 20.78 -6.23 13.21
CA SER A 23 21.79 -5.35 12.58
C SER A 23 22.44 -4.38 13.59
N PHE A 24 21.78 -4.09 14.71
CA PHE A 24 22.33 -3.23 15.78
C PHE A 24 22.90 -4.00 16.95
N TYR A 25 22.43 -5.22 17.21
CA TYR A 25 22.79 -6.01 18.38
C TYR A 25 23.07 -7.45 17.98
N SER A 26 24.31 -7.87 18.10
CA SER A 26 24.73 -9.27 17.88
C SER A 26 24.06 -10.25 18.85
N VAL A 27 23.80 -9.78 20.06
CA VAL A 27 23.09 -10.55 21.10
C VAL A 27 21.90 -9.74 21.61
N PHE A 28 20.69 -10.24 21.34
CA PHE A 28 19.44 -9.65 21.80
C PHE A 28 18.49 -10.74 22.32
N ASP A 29 18.07 -10.62 23.57
CA ASP A 29 17.08 -11.54 24.13
C ASP A 29 15.67 -11.22 23.59
N ARG A 30 15.18 -12.09 22.70
CA ARG A 30 13.86 -11.98 22.07
C ARG A 30 12.69 -12.07 23.04
N HIS A 31 12.87 -12.62 24.25
CA HIS A 31 11.84 -12.62 25.29
C HIS A 31 11.47 -11.20 25.72
N ASN A 32 12.37 -10.24 25.56
CA ASN A 32 12.06 -8.82 25.78
C ASN A 32 10.91 -8.34 24.89
N LEU A 33 10.87 -8.74 23.59
CA LEU A 33 9.79 -8.32 22.68
C LEU A 33 8.43 -8.84 23.15
N LYS A 34 8.38 -10.11 23.59
CA LYS A 34 7.17 -10.68 24.16
C LYS A 34 6.75 -9.90 25.42
N ARG A 35 7.67 -9.74 26.39
CA ARG A 35 7.41 -9.01 27.63
C ARG A 35 6.91 -7.59 27.37
N TRP A 36 7.54 -6.84 26.46
CA TRP A 36 7.13 -5.47 26.11
C TRP A 36 5.79 -5.40 25.38
N THR A 37 5.45 -6.44 24.59
CA THR A 37 4.13 -6.57 23.98
C THR A 37 3.07 -6.87 25.03
N ASP A 38 3.34 -7.81 25.94
CA ASP A 38 2.42 -8.17 27.03
C ASP A 38 2.20 -6.97 28.00
N SER A 39 3.21 -6.12 28.18
CA SER A 39 3.14 -4.88 28.96
C SER A 39 2.53 -3.68 28.19
N GLY A 40 2.12 -3.84 26.93
CA GLY A 40 1.50 -2.80 26.13
C GLY A 40 2.44 -1.73 25.57
N TYR A 41 3.75 -1.90 25.69
CA TYR A 41 4.75 -0.97 25.12
C TYR A 41 4.96 -1.17 23.63
N LEU A 42 4.81 -2.40 23.15
CA LEU A 42 4.90 -2.75 21.74
C LEU A 42 3.59 -3.36 21.23
N ILE A 43 3.34 -3.15 19.96
CA ILE A 43 2.23 -3.73 19.21
C ILE A 43 2.83 -4.70 18.18
N LYS A 44 2.40 -5.94 18.19
CA LYS A 44 2.81 -6.90 17.16
C LYS A 44 2.01 -6.66 15.88
N LEU A 45 2.69 -6.28 14.79
CA LEU A 45 2.07 -6.08 13.47
C LEU A 45 1.91 -7.39 12.72
N LYS A 46 2.95 -8.23 12.75
CA LYS A 46 2.99 -9.62 12.27
C LYS A 46 4.10 -10.37 12.99
N ARG A 47 4.33 -11.64 12.65
CA ARG A 47 5.47 -12.40 13.18
C ARG A 47 6.79 -11.69 12.88
N GLY A 48 7.53 -11.32 13.91
CA GLY A 48 8.85 -10.69 13.81
C GLY A 48 8.85 -9.19 13.52
N LEU A 49 7.67 -8.52 13.47
CA LEU A 49 7.57 -7.09 13.24
C LEU A 49 6.70 -6.45 14.31
N TYR A 50 7.20 -5.37 14.91
CA TYR A 50 6.56 -4.68 16.04
C TYR A 50 6.57 -3.18 15.82
N ALA A 51 5.51 -2.48 16.27
CA ALA A 51 5.44 -1.02 16.37
C ALA A 51 5.43 -0.60 17.84
N PHE A 52 5.79 0.64 18.10
CA PHE A 52 5.63 1.23 19.43
C PHE A 52 4.16 1.61 19.65
N SER A 53 3.65 1.38 20.87
CA SER A 53 2.25 1.67 21.20
C SER A 53 1.90 3.14 21.12
N ASP A 54 2.89 4.01 21.29
CA ASP A 54 2.77 5.47 21.11
C ASP A 54 2.17 5.85 19.76
N TRP A 55 2.42 5.05 18.72
CA TRP A 55 1.92 5.29 17.35
C TRP A 55 0.45 4.92 17.13
N ARG A 56 -0.21 4.28 18.13
CA ARG A 56 -1.54 3.69 17.98
C ARG A 56 -2.61 4.69 17.53
N GLN A 57 -2.52 5.93 18.00
CA GLN A 57 -3.49 7.00 17.70
C GLN A 57 -2.96 8.02 16.69
N THR A 58 -1.82 7.75 16.07
CA THR A 58 -1.24 8.66 15.08
C THR A 58 -1.95 8.51 13.74
N ALA A 59 -2.54 9.60 13.26
CA ALA A 59 -3.18 9.62 11.94
C ALA A 59 -2.17 9.26 10.84
N GLY A 60 -2.61 8.50 9.84
CA GLY A 60 -1.76 8.05 8.72
C GLY A 60 -0.78 6.92 9.06
N MET A 61 -0.83 6.37 10.30
CA MET A 61 0.07 5.30 10.68
C MET A 61 -0.26 3.99 9.95
N GLY A 62 -1.55 3.72 9.66
CA GLY A 62 -1.97 2.56 8.89
C GLY A 62 -1.30 2.54 7.51
N GLU A 63 -1.36 3.65 6.80
CA GLU A 63 -0.72 3.85 5.50
C GLU A 63 0.80 3.67 5.59
N ALA A 64 1.42 4.29 6.58
CA ALA A 64 2.87 4.21 6.78
C ALA A 64 3.35 2.78 7.10
N MET A 65 2.50 1.94 7.70
CA MET A 65 2.81 0.55 7.99
C MET A 65 2.66 -0.37 6.76
N ALA A 66 1.89 -0.02 5.75
CA ALA A 66 1.59 -0.88 4.62
C ALA A 66 2.86 -1.45 3.96
N SER A 67 3.77 -0.59 3.49
CA SER A 67 5.02 -1.03 2.86
C SER A 67 6.03 -1.68 3.83
N ARG A 68 5.87 -1.47 5.14
CA ARG A 68 6.74 -2.08 6.17
C ARG A 68 6.29 -3.47 6.58
N ILE A 69 4.97 -3.72 6.57
CA ILE A 69 4.41 -5.03 6.90
C ILE A 69 4.83 -6.07 5.86
N TYR A 70 4.84 -5.72 4.57
CA TYR A 70 5.14 -6.68 3.51
C TYR A 70 5.91 -6.01 2.36
N ALA A 71 7.23 -5.94 2.48
CA ALA A 71 8.12 -5.33 1.49
C ALA A 71 8.73 -6.40 0.55
N PRO A 72 8.95 -6.06 -0.75
CA PRO A 72 8.62 -4.80 -1.39
C PRO A 72 7.14 -4.70 -1.74
N SER A 73 6.54 -3.53 -1.50
CA SER A 73 5.16 -3.23 -1.88
C SER A 73 4.92 -1.72 -1.91
N TYR A 74 3.85 -1.30 -2.59
CA TYR A 74 3.35 0.07 -2.57
C TYR A 74 1.82 0.07 -2.48
N LEU A 75 1.23 1.09 -1.84
CA LEU A 75 -0.21 1.32 -1.82
C LEU A 75 -0.71 1.64 -3.23
N SER A 76 -1.83 1.04 -3.65
CA SER A 76 -2.38 1.14 -5.01
C SER A 76 -3.88 0.84 -5.05
N CYS A 77 -4.40 0.66 -6.26
CA CYS A 77 -5.78 0.27 -6.54
C CYS A 77 -6.80 1.20 -5.84
N GLU A 78 -7.87 0.62 -5.32
CA GLU A 78 -9.01 1.33 -4.72
C GLU A 78 -8.58 2.31 -3.62
N TRP A 79 -7.56 1.96 -2.83
CA TRP A 79 -7.09 2.84 -1.76
C TRP A 79 -6.55 4.16 -2.29
N VAL A 80 -5.73 4.12 -3.36
CA VAL A 80 -5.19 5.34 -3.99
C VAL A 80 -6.27 6.11 -4.72
N LEU A 81 -7.16 5.41 -5.46
CA LEU A 81 -8.25 6.04 -6.21
C LEU A 81 -9.21 6.80 -5.28
N ALA A 82 -9.57 6.20 -4.13
CA ALA A 82 -10.40 6.86 -3.12
C ALA A 82 -9.71 8.09 -2.50
N ARG A 83 -8.42 7.99 -2.19
CA ARG A 83 -7.63 9.13 -1.65
C ARG A 83 -7.45 10.26 -2.65
N ALA A 84 -7.45 9.94 -3.94
CA ALA A 84 -7.43 10.94 -5.03
C ALA A 84 -8.82 11.50 -5.35
N GLY A 85 -9.88 11.04 -4.69
CA GLY A 85 -11.26 11.45 -4.98
C GLY A 85 -11.83 10.86 -6.26
N LEU A 86 -11.14 9.90 -6.88
CA LEU A 86 -11.53 9.28 -8.15
C LEU A 86 -12.71 8.32 -8.01
N ILE A 87 -12.92 7.75 -6.83
CA ILE A 87 -14.06 6.89 -6.51
C ILE A 87 -14.76 7.38 -5.25
N PRO A 88 -16.10 7.26 -5.14
CA PRO A 88 -16.87 7.76 -4.00
C PRO A 88 -16.75 6.88 -2.76
N GLU A 89 -16.24 5.66 -2.88
CA GLU A 89 -16.18 4.69 -1.80
C GLU A 89 -15.17 5.11 -0.73
N SER A 90 -15.58 5.00 0.55
CA SER A 90 -14.65 5.09 1.68
C SER A 90 -13.90 3.76 1.82
N VAL A 91 -12.67 3.71 1.31
CA VAL A 91 -11.84 2.50 1.36
C VAL A 91 -11.10 2.44 2.69
N VAL A 92 -11.47 1.49 3.53
CA VAL A 92 -10.86 1.26 4.86
C VAL A 92 -9.65 0.32 4.78
N GLN A 93 -9.67 -0.64 3.84
CA GLN A 93 -8.58 -1.60 3.66
C GLN A 93 -7.41 -0.98 2.88
N PHE A 94 -6.21 -1.18 3.39
CA PHE A 94 -4.97 -0.78 2.70
C PHE A 94 -4.64 -1.79 1.61
N THR A 95 -5.02 -1.51 0.36
CA THR A 95 -4.66 -2.34 -0.78
C THR A 95 -3.28 -1.95 -1.29
N SER A 96 -2.38 -2.92 -1.35
CA SER A 96 -1.02 -2.78 -1.84
C SER A 96 -0.71 -3.78 -2.94
N VAL A 97 0.23 -3.41 -3.79
CA VAL A 97 0.78 -4.26 -4.84
C VAL A 97 2.20 -4.68 -4.48
N THR A 98 2.54 -5.92 -4.79
CA THR A 98 3.83 -6.54 -4.42
C THR A 98 4.32 -7.51 -5.51
N THR A 99 5.62 -7.77 -5.54
CA THR A 99 6.22 -8.85 -6.34
C THR A 99 6.27 -10.19 -5.61
N LEU A 100 5.89 -10.19 -4.32
CA LEU A 100 5.81 -11.40 -3.50
C LEU A 100 4.44 -12.07 -3.65
N LYS A 101 4.23 -13.19 -2.97
CA LYS A 101 2.93 -13.90 -2.95
C LYS A 101 1.83 -13.02 -2.36
N THR A 102 0.62 -13.16 -2.87
CA THR A 102 -0.58 -12.53 -2.29
C THR A 102 -0.69 -12.86 -0.81
N ALA A 103 -0.97 -11.84 0.01
CA ALA A 103 -1.06 -11.97 1.46
C ALA A 103 -2.09 -10.99 2.04
N LYS A 104 -2.60 -11.32 3.22
CA LYS A 104 -3.45 -10.43 4.02
C LYS A 104 -2.93 -10.38 5.44
N PHE A 105 -2.99 -9.21 6.05
CA PHE A 105 -2.67 -9.00 7.45
C PHE A 105 -3.72 -8.11 8.08
N SER A 106 -3.99 -8.33 9.36
CA SER A 106 -4.84 -7.48 10.19
C SER A 106 -4.14 -7.18 11.50
N ASN A 107 -4.18 -5.93 11.92
CA ASN A 107 -3.64 -5.48 13.19
C ASN A 107 -4.36 -4.21 13.66
N VAL A 108 -3.92 -3.62 14.78
CA VAL A 108 -4.57 -2.43 15.37
C VAL A 108 -4.56 -1.18 14.49
N PHE A 109 -3.73 -1.15 13.43
CA PHE A 109 -3.65 -0.03 12.50
C PHE A 109 -4.55 -0.21 11.28
N GLY A 110 -5.15 -1.40 11.08
CA GLY A 110 -6.10 -1.70 10.02
C GLY A 110 -5.87 -3.04 9.33
N ASP A 111 -6.59 -3.22 8.23
CA ASP A 111 -6.55 -4.40 7.38
C ASP A 111 -5.73 -4.12 6.12
N TYR A 112 -4.84 -5.05 5.79
CA TYR A 112 -3.89 -4.94 4.68
C TYR A 112 -4.09 -6.09 3.70
N SER A 113 -4.20 -5.75 2.42
CA SER A 113 -4.27 -6.69 1.31
C SER A 113 -3.11 -6.45 0.35
N TYR A 114 -2.35 -7.48 0.04
CA TYR A 114 -1.24 -7.42 -0.92
C TYR A 114 -1.55 -8.30 -2.11
N ARG A 115 -1.57 -7.70 -3.30
CA ARG A 115 -1.87 -8.36 -4.57
C ARG A 115 -0.57 -8.52 -5.36
N THR A 116 -0.33 -9.71 -5.90
CA THR A 116 0.89 -10.04 -6.65
C THR A 116 0.81 -9.51 -8.07
N ILE A 117 1.89 -8.85 -8.52
CA ILE A 117 2.13 -8.52 -9.93
C ILE A 117 3.49 -9.05 -10.40
N LYS A 118 3.71 -9.06 -11.71
CA LYS A 118 5.01 -9.40 -12.28
C LYS A 118 6.05 -8.34 -11.93
N PRO A 119 7.33 -8.72 -11.69
CA PRO A 119 8.40 -7.74 -11.38
C PRO A 119 8.54 -6.64 -12.43
N GLN A 120 8.33 -6.94 -13.72
CA GLN A 120 8.45 -5.99 -14.83
C GLN A 120 7.46 -4.83 -14.75
N VAL A 121 6.32 -5.02 -14.06
CA VAL A 121 5.30 -3.99 -13.90
C VAL A 121 5.32 -3.35 -12.51
N PHE A 122 6.36 -3.59 -11.71
CA PHE A 122 6.56 -3.02 -10.38
C PHE A 122 7.27 -1.65 -10.45
N TRP A 123 6.57 -0.62 -10.91
CA TRP A 123 7.00 0.76 -11.13
C TRP A 123 5.84 1.75 -10.91
N GLY A 124 6.04 3.05 -11.14
CA GLY A 124 4.99 4.08 -11.12
C GLY A 124 4.47 4.40 -9.71
N TYR A 125 5.33 4.27 -8.72
CA TYR A 125 5.06 4.66 -7.32
C TYR A 125 6.15 5.62 -6.83
N GLU A 126 5.81 6.38 -5.81
CA GLU A 126 6.65 7.39 -5.22
C GLU A 126 6.75 7.22 -3.70
N SER A 127 7.86 7.68 -3.14
CA SER A 127 7.98 7.82 -1.69
C SER A 127 7.27 9.09 -1.25
N ARG A 128 6.20 8.95 -0.46
CA ARG A 128 5.42 10.09 0.06
C ARG A 128 5.49 10.16 1.58
N PRO A 129 5.56 11.37 2.16
CA PRO A 129 5.41 11.52 3.60
C PRO A 129 3.97 11.15 4.00
N LEU A 130 3.84 10.27 4.99
CA LEU A 130 2.55 9.80 5.50
C LEU A 130 2.36 10.24 6.95
N ALA A 131 2.81 9.45 7.93
CA ALA A 131 2.63 9.74 9.34
C ALA A 131 3.92 10.19 10.02
N SER A 132 3.90 11.31 10.74
CA SER A 132 4.99 11.73 11.65
C SER A 132 6.40 11.63 11.05
N GLY A 133 6.56 12.01 9.78
CA GLY A 133 7.83 11.95 9.05
C GLY A 133 8.17 10.56 8.49
N LEU A 134 7.34 9.56 8.69
CA LEU A 134 7.50 8.26 8.06
C LEU A 134 7.10 8.34 6.59
N GLN A 135 7.94 7.75 5.74
CA GLN A 135 7.67 7.63 4.31
C GLN A 135 6.93 6.32 4.00
N GLY A 136 6.03 6.36 3.00
CA GLY A 136 5.40 5.18 2.42
C GLY A 136 5.48 5.20 0.90
N GLN A 137 5.46 4.03 0.29
CA GLN A 137 5.44 3.88 -1.16
C GLN A 137 3.99 3.90 -1.64
N VAL A 138 3.66 4.82 -2.55
CA VAL A 138 2.28 5.06 -3.02
C VAL A 138 2.29 5.21 -4.54
N ALA A 139 1.42 4.46 -5.22
CA ALA A 139 1.24 4.59 -6.68
C ALA A 139 0.76 5.98 -7.07
N THR A 140 1.09 6.42 -8.29
CA THR A 140 0.37 7.54 -8.91
C THR A 140 -1.08 7.14 -9.20
N PRO A 141 -2.04 8.08 -9.31
CA PRO A 141 -3.43 7.75 -9.63
C PRO A 141 -3.56 6.94 -10.93
N ALA A 142 -2.83 7.31 -11.98
CA ALA A 142 -2.81 6.59 -13.25
C ALA A 142 -2.31 5.14 -13.06
N LYS A 143 -1.20 4.96 -12.32
CA LYS A 143 -0.67 3.64 -11.99
C LYS A 143 -1.66 2.81 -11.17
N ALA A 144 -2.33 3.40 -10.19
CA ALA A 144 -3.31 2.72 -9.35
C ALA A 144 -4.52 2.22 -10.16
N LEU A 145 -4.98 3.02 -11.13
CA LEU A 145 -6.05 2.63 -12.04
C LEU A 145 -5.61 1.49 -12.98
N LEU A 146 -4.40 1.56 -13.53
CA LEU A 146 -3.84 0.48 -14.34
C LEU A 146 -3.67 -0.82 -13.52
N ASP A 147 -3.17 -0.74 -12.29
CA ASP A 147 -3.07 -1.89 -11.39
C ASP A 147 -4.44 -2.51 -11.10
N LEU A 148 -5.46 -1.68 -10.87
CA LEU A 148 -6.83 -2.12 -10.64
C LEU A 148 -7.34 -2.92 -11.86
N LEU A 149 -7.21 -2.36 -13.06
CA LEU A 149 -7.64 -3.02 -14.30
C LEU A 149 -6.82 -4.28 -14.64
N TYR A 150 -5.53 -4.28 -14.32
CA TYR A 150 -4.66 -5.43 -14.54
C TYR A 150 -5.00 -6.59 -13.63
N LEU A 151 -5.24 -6.31 -12.34
CA LEU A 151 -5.50 -7.31 -11.31
C LEU A 151 -6.95 -7.83 -11.32
N ASN A 152 -7.88 -7.09 -11.91
CA ASN A 152 -9.29 -7.46 -11.99
C ASN A 152 -9.70 -7.65 -13.46
N SER A 153 -9.65 -8.92 -13.90
CA SER A 153 -9.85 -9.28 -15.30
C SER A 153 -11.30 -9.23 -15.77
N PHE A 154 -12.24 -8.89 -14.92
CA PHE A 154 -13.67 -8.86 -15.23
C PHE A 154 -14.16 -7.53 -15.84
N TYR A 155 -13.40 -6.46 -15.82
CA TYR A 155 -13.77 -5.17 -16.44
C TYR A 155 -13.63 -5.23 -17.97
N ASN A 156 -14.53 -5.94 -18.67
CA ASN A 156 -14.44 -6.15 -20.12
C ASN A 156 -15.66 -5.61 -20.89
N THR A 157 -16.72 -5.16 -20.22
CA THR A 157 -17.89 -4.50 -20.81
C THR A 157 -18.03 -3.08 -20.30
N ALA A 158 -18.85 -2.27 -20.99
CA ALA A 158 -19.11 -0.89 -20.57
C ALA A 158 -19.77 -0.84 -19.19
N GLU A 159 -20.71 -1.75 -18.94
CA GLU A 159 -21.44 -1.87 -17.68
C GLU A 159 -20.47 -2.20 -16.53
N GLU A 160 -19.61 -3.21 -16.72
CA GLU A 160 -18.60 -3.58 -15.71
C GLU A 160 -17.59 -2.43 -15.47
N MET A 161 -17.26 -1.68 -16.53
CA MET A 161 -16.35 -0.53 -16.40
C MET A 161 -16.99 0.60 -15.61
N GLU A 162 -18.29 0.84 -15.78
CA GLU A 162 -19.05 1.83 -15.01
C GLU A 162 -19.18 1.46 -13.53
N GLU A 163 -19.10 0.16 -13.16
CA GLU A 163 -19.10 -0.30 -11.77
C GLU A 163 -17.89 0.21 -10.97
N ILE A 164 -16.80 0.65 -11.63
CA ILE A 164 -15.69 1.32 -10.94
C ILE A 164 -16.14 2.65 -10.34
N ARG A 165 -17.19 3.27 -10.91
CA ARG A 165 -17.80 4.53 -10.45
C ARG A 165 -16.82 5.70 -10.37
N LEU A 166 -15.92 5.81 -11.37
CA LEU A 166 -14.99 6.92 -11.42
C LEU A 166 -15.76 8.26 -11.56
N ASP A 167 -15.38 9.23 -10.74
CA ASP A 167 -15.82 10.61 -10.90
C ASP A 167 -15.21 11.19 -12.16
N ARG A 168 -16.05 11.59 -13.13
CA ARG A 168 -15.62 12.04 -14.46
C ARG A 168 -14.84 13.35 -14.42
N GLU A 169 -15.25 14.26 -13.52
CA GLU A 169 -14.61 15.57 -13.38
C GLU A 169 -13.22 15.40 -12.78
N VAL A 170 -13.12 14.71 -11.62
CA VAL A 170 -11.85 14.41 -10.95
C VAL A 170 -10.94 13.57 -11.85
N LEU A 171 -11.48 12.61 -12.61
CA LEU A 171 -10.71 11.79 -13.54
C LEU A 171 -10.04 12.64 -14.61
N SER A 172 -10.78 13.55 -15.23
CA SER A 172 -10.26 14.43 -16.31
C SER A 172 -9.19 15.41 -15.82
N GLU A 173 -9.27 15.82 -14.54
CA GLU A 173 -8.29 16.71 -13.90
C GLU A 173 -7.04 15.97 -13.42
N THR A 174 -7.20 14.71 -12.98
CA THR A 174 -6.15 13.94 -12.28
C THR A 174 -5.36 13.05 -13.22
N ILE A 175 -6.00 12.45 -14.23
CA ILE A 175 -5.40 11.46 -15.13
C ILE A 175 -5.69 11.84 -16.58
N GLN A 176 -4.64 12.04 -17.36
CA GLN A 176 -4.79 12.21 -18.79
C GLN A 176 -5.06 10.86 -19.47
N GLY A 177 -6.10 10.76 -20.30
CA GLY A 177 -6.43 9.51 -21.02
C GLY A 177 -5.29 9.02 -21.90
N GLN A 178 -4.49 9.94 -22.47
CA GLN A 178 -3.29 9.58 -23.22
C GLN A 178 -2.22 8.94 -22.33
N GLU A 179 -2.03 9.40 -21.10
CA GLU A 179 -1.09 8.81 -20.13
C GLU A 179 -1.41 7.33 -19.88
N LEU A 180 -2.69 6.97 -19.70
CA LEU A 180 -3.09 5.57 -19.54
C LEU A 180 -2.75 4.72 -20.75
N SER A 181 -2.98 5.25 -21.96
CA SER A 181 -2.67 4.57 -23.21
C SER A 181 -1.17 4.37 -23.43
N ASP A 182 -0.37 5.33 -23.01
CA ASP A 182 1.09 5.29 -23.11
C ASP A 182 1.70 4.31 -22.09
N LEU A 183 1.11 4.19 -20.90
CA LEU A 183 1.59 3.33 -19.82
C LEU A 183 1.11 1.88 -19.90
N ALA A 184 -0.09 1.62 -20.45
CA ALA A 184 -0.67 0.28 -20.51
C ALA A 184 0.22 -0.77 -21.24
N PRO A 185 0.92 -0.45 -22.34
CA PRO A 185 1.79 -1.40 -23.03
C PRO A 185 2.94 -1.94 -22.17
N TYR A 186 3.43 -1.16 -21.17
CA TYR A 186 4.51 -1.63 -20.28
C TYR A 186 4.11 -2.79 -19.38
N TYR A 187 2.81 -3.12 -19.30
CA TYR A 187 2.32 -4.31 -18.60
C TYR A 187 2.45 -5.60 -19.41
N GLU A 188 2.82 -5.50 -20.71
CA GLU A 188 2.90 -6.67 -21.61
C GLU A 188 1.63 -7.53 -21.58
N CYS A 189 0.47 -6.88 -21.56
CA CYS A 189 -0.84 -7.53 -21.42
C CYS A 189 -1.86 -6.86 -22.36
N GLN A 190 -2.15 -7.50 -23.50
CA GLN A 190 -3.09 -6.98 -24.49
C GLN A 190 -4.48 -6.72 -23.88
N ALA A 191 -4.96 -7.62 -23.03
CA ALA A 191 -6.24 -7.45 -22.36
C ALA A 191 -6.32 -6.20 -21.46
N LEU A 192 -5.20 -5.73 -20.91
CA LEU A 192 -5.15 -4.44 -20.19
C LEU A 192 -5.25 -3.27 -21.18
N VAL A 193 -4.54 -3.33 -22.31
CA VAL A 193 -4.62 -2.28 -23.34
C VAL A 193 -6.06 -2.13 -23.84
N ASP A 194 -6.75 -3.26 -24.09
CA ASP A 194 -8.15 -3.27 -24.52
C ASP A 194 -9.08 -2.68 -23.43
N ARG A 195 -8.85 -3.00 -22.13
CA ARG A 195 -9.60 -2.40 -21.00
C ARG A 195 -9.36 -0.91 -20.87
N VAL A 196 -8.14 -0.44 -21.08
CA VAL A 196 -7.83 1.01 -21.06
C VAL A 196 -8.54 1.72 -22.21
N ALA A 197 -8.56 1.14 -23.41
CA ALA A 197 -9.31 1.69 -24.55
C ALA A 197 -10.83 1.75 -24.26
N LEU A 198 -11.36 0.69 -23.62
CA LEU A 198 -12.78 0.65 -23.21
C LEU A 198 -13.07 1.71 -22.13
N LEU A 199 -12.23 1.81 -21.08
CA LEU A 199 -12.36 2.81 -20.03
C LEU A 199 -12.39 4.22 -20.61
N ARG A 200 -11.45 4.53 -21.51
CA ARG A 200 -11.41 5.86 -22.18
C ARG A 200 -12.70 6.15 -22.94
N LYS A 201 -13.23 5.17 -23.64
CA LYS A 201 -14.52 5.31 -24.36
C LYS A 201 -15.69 5.53 -23.40
N VAL A 202 -15.76 4.79 -22.31
CA VAL A 202 -16.86 4.86 -21.31
C VAL A 202 -16.84 6.18 -20.56
N TYR A 203 -15.66 6.64 -20.16
CA TYR A 203 -15.52 7.87 -19.37
C TYR A 203 -15.28 9.14 -20.19
N GLY A 204 -14.95 9.01 -21.47
CA GLY A 204 -14.79 10.15 -22.39
C GLY A 204 -13.47 10.93 -22.22
N ILE A 205 -12.35 10.22 -21.89
CA ILE A 205 -11.02 10.81 -21.67
C ILE A 205 -9.98 10.41 -22.71
#